data_bf70cc30ac61439ee1329a8d80b46494
#
_entry.id   bf70cc30ac61439ee1329a8d80b46494
#
_cell.length_a   1.000
_cell.length_b   1.000
_cell.length_c   1.000
_cell.angle_alpha   90.00
_cell.angle_beta   90.00
_cell.angle_gamma   90.00
#
_symmetry.space_group_name_H-M   'P 1'
#
loop_
_entity.id
_entity.type
_entity.pdbx_description
1 polymer ?
#
loop_
_entity_poly.entity_id
_entity_poly.type
_entity_poly.pdbx_seq_one_letter_code
_entity_poly.pdbx_strand_id
1 'polypeptide(L)' 'MYLLFQVGGLTALNQEFGESVYEPGAAFVMAKFDGVLGMGYPSLAEILGNPVFDNMMAQKTVEVPVFSFYLSRCDLLIPN' A
#
# COMPACT_ATOMS: atom_id res chain seq x y z
N MET A 1 9.08 1.65 12.36
CA MET A 1 7.91 1.01 13.00
C MET A 1 7.47 -0.18 12.17
N TYR A 2 7.14 -1.27 12.82
CA TYR A 2 6.80 -2.53 12.16
C TYR A 2 5.46 -3.02 12.64
N LEU A 3 4.72 -3.68 11.74
CA LEU A 3 3.43 -4.23 12.10
C LEU A 3 3.12 -5.47 11.28
N LEU A 4 2.11 -6.19 11.71
CA LEU A 4 1.51 -7.26 10.94
C LEU A 4 0.48 -6.61 10.02
N PHE A 5 0.62 -6.83 8.72
CA PHE A 5 -0.24 -6.22 7.72
C PHE A 5 -1.05 -7.27 7.00
N GLN A 6 -2.36 -7.06 6.88
CA GLN A 6 -3.26 -8.00 6.21
C GLN A 6 -4.03 -7.30 5.10
N VAL A 7 -4.10 -7.95 3.95
CA VAL A 7 -4.88 -7.46 2.82
C VAL A 7 -5.40 -8.66 2.03
N GLY A 8 -6.70 -8.67 1.77
CA GLY A 8 -7.31 -9.73 0.98
C GLY A 8 -7.05 -11.14 1.50
N GLY A 9 -7.00 -11.32 2.80
CA GLY A 9 -6.72 -12.62 3.38
C GLY A 9 -5.26 -13.01 3.41
N LEU A 10 -4.37 -12.17 2.87
CA LEU A 10 -2.94 -12.41 2.88
C LEU A 10 -2.29 -11.59 4.00
N THR A 11 -1.25 -12.13 4.61
CA THR A 11 -0.59 -11.50 5.74
C THR A 11 0.88 -11.26 5.45
N ALA A 12 1.35 -10.05 5.71
CA ALA A 12 2.77 -9.72 5.68
C ALA A 12 3.22 -9.45 7.10
N LEU A 13 4.25 -10.15 7.54
CA LEU A 13 4.79 -10.02 8.89
C LEU A 13 5.93 -9.02 8.90
N ASN A 14 6.08 -8.30 10.00
CA ASN A 14 7.17 -7.34 10.19
C ASN A 14 7.27 -6.32 9.08
N GLN A 15 6.12 -5.79 8.68
CA GLN A 15 6.10 -4.76 7.65
C GLN A 15 6.50 -3.42 8.25
N GLU A 16 7.52 -2.80 7.67
CA GLU A 16 7.90 -1.44 8.04
C GLU A 16 6.96 -0.45 7.37
N PHE A 17 6.56 0.56 8.11
CA PHE A 17 5.73 1.62 7.55
C PHE A 17 6.07 2.95 8.21
N GLY A 18 5.73 4.03 7.52
CA GLY A 18 5.88 5.37 8.05
C GLY A 18 4.56 5.88 8.58
N GLU A 19 4.59 6.40 9.79
CA GLU A 19 3.42 7.02 10.38
C GLU A 19 3.56 8.53 10.24
N SER A 20 2.56 9.16 9.63
CA SER A 20 2.58 10.60 9.41
C SER A 20 2.41 11.34 10.73
N VAL A 21 3.32 12.26 10.98
CA VAL A 21 3.21 13.15 12.14
C VAL A 21 2.93 14.58 11.70
N TYR A 22 3.11 14.88 10.42
CA TYR A 22 2.85 16.20 9.87
C TYR A 22 2.56 16.06 8.37
N GLU A 23 1.39 16.48 7.96
CA GLU A 23 0.93 16.34 6.58
C GLU A 23 0.63 17.70 5.97
N PRO A 24 1.69 18.42 5.52
CA PRO A 24 1.48 19.71 4.90
C PRO A 24 0.95 19.51 3.48
N GLY A 25 -0.16 20.10 3.19
CA GLY A 25 -0.69 20.03 1.84
C GLY A 25 -2.16 19.70 1.80
N ALA A 26 -2.86 20.41 0.90
CA ALA A 26 -4.30 20.26 0.77
C ALA A 26 -4.71 18.85 0.35
N ALA A 27 -3.84 18.15 -0.38
CA ALA A 27 -4.17 16.82 -0.87
C ALA A 27 -4.50 15.85 0.26
N PHE A 28 -3.72 15.89 1.34
CA PHE A 28 -3.95 15.00 2.47
C PHE A 28 -5.13 15.46 3.32
N VAL A 29 -5.29 16.76 3.45
CA VAL A 29 -6.41 17.31 4.23
C VAL A 29 -7.74 17.00 3.56
N MET A 30 -7.78 17.08 2.24
CA MET A 30 -9.01 16.86 1.48
C MET A 30 -9.23 15.42 1.08
N ALA A 31 -8.27 14.55 1.32
CA ALA A 31 -8.37 13.15 0.92
C ALA A 31 -9.37 12.39 1.76
N LYS A 32 -10.04 11.43 1.13
CA LYS A 32 -10.98 10.55 1.81
C LYS A 32 -10.34 9.23 2.22
N PHE A 33 -9.04 9.09 2.03
CA PHE A 33 -8.30 7.89 2.43
C PHE A 33 -7.41 8.23 3.61
N ASP A 34 -7.02 7.21 4.34
CA ASP A 34 -6.24 7.36 5.57
C ASP A 34 -4.77 7.01 5.39
N GLY A 35 -4.40 6.45 4.26
CA GLY A 35 -3.02 6.06 4.03
C GLY A 35 -2.80 5.61 2.60
N VAL A 36 -1.55 5.24 2.31
CA VAL A 36 -1.15 4.83 0.96
C VAL A 36 -0.40 3.51 1.05
N LEU A 37 -0.81 2.55 0.22
CA LEU A 37 -0.10 1.29 0.05
C LEU A 37 0.71 1.38 -1.25
N GLY A 38 2.00 1.58 -1.13
CA GLY A 38 2.87 1.77 -2.28
C GLY A 38 3.15 0.46 -3.01
N MET A 39 2.95 0.45 -4.32
CA MET A 39 3.18 -0.71 -5.17
C MET A 39 4.41 -0.53 -6.07
N GLY A 40 5.20 0.50 -5.83
CA GLY A 40 6.42 0.73 -6.61
C GLY A 40 7.55 -0.17 -6.20
N TYR A 41 8.63 -0.16 -7.00
CA TYR A 41 9.83 -0.92 -6.67
C TYR A 41 10.54 -0.36 -5.45
N PRO A 42 11.37 -1.18 -4.77
CA PRO A 42 12.08 -0.72 -3.57
C PRO A 42 12.90 0.55 -3.78
N SER A 43 13.40 0.79 -4.97
CA SER A 43 14.19 1.98 -5.26
C SER A 43 13.40 3.27 -5.11
N LEU A 44 12.08 3.18 -5.11
CA LEU A 44 11.21 4.35 -4.94
C LEU A 44 10.78 4.56 -3.49
N ALA A 45 11.17 3.66 -2.60
CA ALA A 45 10.73 3.73 -1.20
C ALA A 45 11.46 4.84 -0.46
N GLU A 46 10.72 5.52 0.40
CA GLU A 46 11.26 6.58 1.25
C GLU A 46 11.84 6.04 2.55
N ILE A 47 11.52 4.80 2.90
CA ILE A 47 12.02 4.14 4.10
C ILE A 47 12.92 2.98 3.68
N LEU A 48 13.73 2.49 4.63
CA LEU A 48 14.73 1.46 4.33
C LEU A 48 14.14 0.05 4.21
N GLY A 49 12.97 -0.16 4.77
CA GLY A 49 12.36 -1.48 4.73
C GLY A 49 11.78 -1.82 3.36
N ASN A 50 11.44 -3.09 3.18
CA ASN A 50 10.85 -3.54 1.93
C ASN A 50 9.42 -3.05 1.77
N PRO A 51 9.02 -2.68 0.55
CA PRO A 51 7.60 -2.45 0.26
C PRO A 51 6.76 -3.69 0.57
N VAL A 52 5.47 -3.50 0.76
CA VAL A 52 4.59 -4.59 1.17
C VAL A 52 4.64 -5.78 0.21
N PHE A 53 4.58 -5.52 -1.10
CA PHE A 53 4.55 -6.61 -2.06
C PHE A 53 5.88 -7.39 -2.06
N ASP A 54 7.00 -6.68 -1.95
CA ASP A 54 8.31 -7.35 -1.86
C ASP A 54 8.40 -8.20 -0.61
N ASN A 55 7.88 -7.71 0.49
CA ASN A 55 7.85 -8.45 1.74
C ASN A 55 6.96 -9.69 1.61
N MET A 56 5.80 -9.56 0.94
CA MET A 56 4.91 -10.69 0.70
C MET A 56 5.56 -11.75 -0.18
N MET A 57 6.32 -11.33 -1.19
CA MET A 57 7.06 -12.28 -2.02
C MET A 57 8.11 -13.02 -1.20
N ALA A 58 8.85 -12.30 -0.37
CA ALA A 58 9.90 -12.90 0.46
C ALA A 58 9.32 -13.90 1.45
N GLN A 59 8.13 -13.65 1.95
CA GLN A 59 7.44 -14.52 2.90
C GLN A 59 6.58 -15.57 2.21
N LYS A 60 6.62 -15.62 0.88
CA LYS A 60 5.87 -16.58 0.07
C LYS A 60 4.37 -16.52 0.33
N THR A 61 3.88 -15.34 0.65
CA THR A 61 2.45 -15.12 0.85
C THR A 61 1.70 -15.14 -0.48
N VAL A 62 2.36 -14.71 -1.56
CA VAL A 62 1.80 -14.76 -2.91
C VAL A 62 2.49 -15.87 -3.68
N GLU A 63 1.72 -16.57 -4.51
CA GLU A 63 2.23 -17.71 -5.27
C GLU A 63 3.12 -17.29 -6.43
N VAL A 64 2.79 -16.16 -7.07
CA VAL A 64 3.56 -15.63 -8.19
C VAL A 64 3.82 -14.16 -7.94
N PRO A 65 4.95 -13.63 -8.43
CA PRO A 65 5.30 -12.22 -8.19
C PRO A 65 4.57 -11.28 -9.14
N VAL A 66 3.25 -11.30 -9.09
CA VAL A 66 2.41 -10.54 -9.99
C VAL A 66 1.26 -9.92 -9.23
N PHE A 67 0.98 -8.67 -9.53
CA PHE A 67 -0.25 -8.02 -9.09
C PHE A 67 -0.84 -7.26 -10.26
N SER A 68 -2.11 -6.96 -10.16
CA SER A 68 -2.80 -6.25 -11.25
C SER A 68 -3.68 -5.16 -10.67
N PHE A 69 -3.98 -4.20 -11.52
CA PHE A 69 -4.92 -3.15 -11.20
C PHE A 69 -6.16 -3.29 -12.07
N TYR A 70 -7.30 -3.14 -11.45
CA TYR A 70 -8.55 -3.00 -12.18
C TYR A 70 -9.08 -1.61 -11.85
N LEU A 71 -9.13 -0.75 -12.86
CA LEU A 71 -9.61 0.61 -12.70
C LEU A 71 -10.90 0.75 -13.50
N SER A 72 -12.01 0.80 -12.79
CA SER A 72 -13.28 0.99 -13.46
C SER A 72 -13.40 2.45 -13.90
N ARG A 73 -14.13 2.66 -15.00
CA ARG A 73 -14.42 4.02 -15.43
C ARG A 73 -15.33 4.65 -14.39
N CYS A 74 -14.90 5.80 -13.86
CA CYS A 74 -15.72 6.54 -12.93
C CYS A 74 -16.82 7.25 -13.71
N ASP A 75 -18.01 6.68 -13.65
CA ASP A 75 -19.18 7.28 -14.29
C ASP A 75 -19.96 8.00 -13.21
N LEU A 76 -20.31 9.25 -13.47
CA LEU A 76 -21.08 10.06 -12.51
C LEU A 76 -22.44 9.48 -12.20
N LEU A 77 -22.93 8.61 -13.07
CA LEU A 77 -24.23 7.97 -12.91
C LEU A 77 -24.16 6.71 -12.04
N ILE A 78 -22.98 6.27 -11.67
CA ILE A 78 -22.80 5.06 -10.86
C ILE A 78 -22.26 5.47 -9.49
N PRO A 79 -23.12 5.50 -8.48
CA PRO A 79 -22.65 5.81 -7.12
C PRO A 79 -21.84 4.63 -6.58
N ASN A 80 -20.74 4.93 -5.96
CA ASN A 80 -19.90 3.92 -5.30
C ASN A 80 -20.11 3.99 -3.79
#